data_8fadd684fd01a2605b435cae248a3649
#
_entry.id   8fadd684fd01a2605b435cae248a3649
#
_cell.length_a   1.000
_cell.length_b   1.000
_cell.length_c   1.000
_cell.angle_alpha   90.00
_cell.angle_beta   90.00
_cell.angle_gamma   90.00
#
_symmetry.space_group_name_H-M   'P 1'
#
loop_
_entity.id
_entity.type
_entity.pdbx_description
1 polymer ?
#
loop_
_entity_poly.entity_id
_entity_poly.type
_entity_poly.pdbx_seq_one_letter_code
_entity_poly.pdbx_strand_id
1 'polypeptide(L)' 'MERITTNPQQCAGQPCIRGMRIRVADIPELDAAGLSSDQILADNPDLEAEDLEVALRYAAHRLR' A
#
# COMPACT_ATOMS: atom_id res chain seq x y z
N MET A 1 8.91 -13.26 3.19
CA MET A 1 9.27 -11.95 2.65
C MET A 1 8.25 -10.91 3.10
N GLU A 2 8.72 -9.84 3.65
CA GLU A 2 7.82 -8.78 4.11
C GLU A 2 7.40 -7.88 2.95
N ARG A 3 6.10 -7.63 2.84
CA ARG A 3 5.57 -6.74 1.82
C ARG A 3 5.46 -5.30 2.30
N ILE A 4 5.60 -5.08 3.60
CA ILE A 4 5.58 -3.74 4.18
C ILE A 4 6.95 -3.46 4.76
N THR A 5 7.58 -2.39 4.31
CA THR A 5 8.90 -2.00 4.77
C THR A 5 8.87 -0.58 5.31
N THR A 6 9.77 -0.28 6.23
CA THR A 6 9.92 1.06 6.79
C THR A 6 11.34 1.53 6.59
N ASN A 7 11.50 2.68 5.96
CA ASN A 7 12.81 3.28 5.72
C ASN A 7 12.70 4.79 5.99
N PRO A 8 13.51 5.33 6.93
CA PRO A 8 13.45 6.76 7.25
C PRO A 8 13.68 7.67 6.05
N GLN A 9 14.34 7.15 5.01
CA GLN A 9 14.67 7.92 3.81
C GLN A 9 13.67 7.73 2.67
N GLN A 10 12.64 6.93 2.89
CA GLN A 10 11.58 6.71 1.90
C GLN A 10 10.22 7.01 2.52
N CYS A 11 9.33 7.59 1.70
CA CYS A 11 7.95 7.88 2.12
C CYS A 11 7.91 8.67 3.44
N ALA A 12 8.89 9.52 3.69
CA ALA A 12 9.02 10.32 4.91
C ALA A 12 8.97 9.45 6.18
N GLY A 13 9.54 8.26 6.13
CA GLY A 13 9.56 7.32 7.26
C GLY A 13 8.28 6.52 7.43
N GLN A 14 7.28 6.72 6.57
CA GLN A 14 6.03 5.97 6.60
C GLN A 14 6.24 4.56 6.04
N PRO A 15 5.44 3.58 6.46
CA PRO A 15 5.50 2.24 5.88
C PRO A 15 5.23 2.27 4.38
N CYS A 16 6.05 1.55 3.62
CA CYS A 16 5.97 1.46 2.17
C CYS A 16 5.76 0.02 1.73
N ILE A 17 5.32 -0.16 0.49
CA ILE A 17 5.17 -1.49 -0.10
C ILE A 17 6.51 -1.93 -0.68
N ARG A 18 7.09 -2.99 -0.14
CA ARG A 18 8.31 -3.66 -0.63
C ARG A 18 9.44 -2.70 -1.02
N GLY A 19 9.67 -1.66 -0.22
CA GLY A 19 10.71 -0.68 -0.51
C GLY A 19 10.40 0.28 -1.65
N MET A 20 9.22 0.22 -2.24
CA MET A 20 8.77 1.18 -3.25
C MET A 20 8.36 2.49 -2.60
N ARG A 21 8.20 3.54 -3.41
CA ARG A 21 7.76 4.84 -2.90
C ARG A 21 6.25 4.94 -2.75
N ILE A 22 5.59 3.81 -2.71
CA ILE A 22 4.13 3.73 -2.51
C ILE A 22 3.90 3.45 -1.04
N ARG A 23 3.24 4.38 -0.36
CA ARG A 23 2.94 4.22 1.06
C ARG A 23 1.78 3.25 1.25
N VAL A 24 1.88 2.45 2.30
CA VAL A 24 0.79 1.54 2.66
C VAL A 24 -0.52 2.32 2.85
N ALA A 25 -0.44 3.51 3.45
CA ALA A 25 -1.62 4.35 3.70
C ALA A 25 -2.29 4.87 2.42
N ASP A 26 -1.59 4.90 1.28
CA ASP A 26 -2.18 5.37 0.03
C ASP A 26 -3.21 4.38 -0.53
N ILE A 27 -3.05 3.09 -0.26
CA ILE A 27 -3.93 2.06 -0.82
C ILE A 27 -5.37 2.18 -0.30
N PRO A 28 -5.61 2.28 1.03
CA PRO A 28 -6.98 2.48 1.53
C PRO A 28 -7.61 3.77 1.00
N GLU A 29 -6.83 4.83 0.80
CA GLU A 29 -7.35 6.09 0.26
C GLU A 29 -7.82 5.93 -1.17
N LEU A 30 -7.08 5.19 -2.00
CA LEU A 30 -7.49 4.91 -3.38
C LEU A 30 -8.75 4.06 -3.41
N ASP A 31 -8.85 3.08 -2.52
CA ASP A 31 -10.05 2.25 -2.40
C ASP A 31 -11.26 3.09 -1.97
N ALA A 32 -11.07 3.97 -1.00
CA ALA A 32 -12.13 4.86 -0.53
C ALA A 32 -12.58 5.86 -1.61
N ALA A 33 -11.69 6.20 -2.54
CA ALA A 33 -12.03 7.07 -3.68
C ALA A 33 -12.84 6.35 -4.75
N GLY A 34 -13.11 5.05 -4.59
CA GLY A 34 -13.92 4.28 -5.51
C GLY A 34 -13.15 3.56 -6.59
N LEU A 35 -11.83 3.54 -6.52
CA LEU A 35 -11.01 2.83 -7.49
C LEU A 35 -11.05 1.33 -7.21
N SER A 36 -11.24 0.54 -8.25
CA SER A 36 -11.19 -0.92 -8.13
C SER A 36 -9.74 -1.40 -7.98
N SER A 37 -9.57 -2.61 -7.46
CA SER A 37 -8.24 -3.22 -7.36
C SER A 37 -7.56 -3.27 -8.73
N ASP A 38 -8.31 -3.60 -9.78
CA ASP A 38 -7.77 -3.66 -11.13
C ASP A 38 -7.25 -2.30 -11.59
N GLN A 39 -7.96 -1.22 -11.27
CA GLN A 39 -7.53 0.13 -11.62
C GLN A 39 -6.27 0.53 -10.86
N ILE A 40 -6.20 0.20 -9.58
CA ILE A 40 -5.03 0.50 -8.76
C ILE A 40 -3.81 -0.24 -9.31
N LEU A 41 -3.97 -1.51 -9.66
CA LEU A 41 -2.88 -2.31 -10.22
C LEU A 41 -2.47 -1.82 -11.60
N ALA A 42 -3.42 -1.36 -12.41
CA ALA A 42 -3.13 -0.83 -13.74
C ALA A 42 -2.33 0.47 -13.67
N ASP A 43 -2.65 1.33 -12.70
CA ASP A 43 -1.95 2.60 -12.51
C ASP A 43 -0.58 2.40 -11.84
N ASN A 44 -0.38 1.29 -11.16
CA ASN A 44 0.85 0.98 -10.43
C ASN A 44 1.33 -0.42 -10.80
N PRO A 45 1.94 -0.58 -11.99
CA PRO A 45 2.28 -1.91 -12.51
C PRO A 45 3.29 -2.70 -11.65
N ASP A 46 3.99 -2.02 -10.76
CA ASP A 46 4.92 -2.69 -9.83
C ASP A 46 4.20 -3.35 -8.64
N LEU A 47 2.93 -3.03 -8.44
CA LEU A 47 2.13 -3.62 -7.37
C LEU A 47 1.60 -4.99 -7.78
N GLU A 48 1.48 -5.87 -6.79
CA GLU A 48 0.83 -7.16 -6.94
C GLU A 48 -0.48 -7.17 -6.15
N ALA A 49 -1.40 -8.06 -6.54
CA ALA A 49 -2.68 -8.17 -5.84
C ALA A 49 -2.51 -8.41 -4.34
N GLU A 50 -1.51 -9.21 -3.95
CA GLU A 50 -1.23 -9.46 -2.55
C GLU A 50 -0.78 -8.21 -1.81
N ASP A 51 -0.13 -7.27 -2.49
CA ASP A 51 0.28 -6.01 -1.89
C ASP A 51 -0.94 -5.21 -1.44
N LEU A 52 -2.01 -5.22 -2.24
CA LEU A 52 -3.26 -4.54 -1.89
C LEU A 52 -3.92 -5.18 -0.68
N GLU A 53 -3.97 -6.52 -0.63
CA GLU A 53 -4.53 -7.24 0.50
C GLU A 53 -3.79 -6.91 1.79
N VAL A 54 -2.45 -6.96 1.74
CA VAL A 54 -1.62 -6.70 2.92
C VAL A 54 -1.80 -5.26 3.39
N ALA A 55 -1.87 -4.30 2.46
CA ALA A 55 -2.05 -2.89 2.80
C ALA A 55 -3.41 -2.65 3.48
N LEU A 56 -4.47 -3.28 2.97
CA LEU A 56 -5.80 -3.14 3.56
C LEU A 56 -5.88 -3.78 4.94
N ARG A 57 -5.25 -4.94 5.13
CA ARG A 57 -5.16 -5.58 6.44
C ARG A 57 -4.38 -4.73 7.43
N TYR A 58 -3.29 -4.15 6.99
CA TYR A 58 -2.48 -3.25 7.81
C TYR A 58 -3.31 -2.06 8.29
N ALA A 59 -4.05 -1.44 7.38
CA ALA A 59 -4.91 -0.31 7.72
C ALA A 59 -6.01 -0.72 8.71
N ALA A 60 -6.62 -1.87 8.52
CA ALA A 60 -7.65 -2.38 9.43
C ALA A 60 -7.09 -2.59 10.84
N HIS A 61 -5.87 -3.10 10.95
CA HIS A 61 -5.21 -3.29 12.24
C HIS A 61 -4.92 -1.96 12.93
N ARG A 62 -4.52 -0.96 12.17
CA ARG A 62 -4.18 0.35 12.72
C ARG A 62 -5.39 1.12 13.22
N LEU A 63 -6.56 0.82 12.69
CA LEU A 63 -7.80 1.52 13.04
C LEU A 63 -8.51 0.92 14.26
N ARG A 64 -7.97 -0.12 14.84
CA ARG A 64 -8.53 -0.74 16.04
C ARG A 64 -8.18 0.00 17.31
#